data_a4cc765022afd2c8a1eafa38723a8287
#
_entry.id   a4cc765022afd2c8a1eafa38723a8287
#
_cell.length_a   1.000
_cell.length_b   1.000
_cell.length_c   1.000
_cell.angle_alpha   90.00
_cell.angle_beta   90.00
_cell.angle_gamma   90.00
#
_symmetry.space_group_name_H-M   'P 1'
#
loop_
_entity.id
_entity.type
_entity.pdbx_description
1 polymer ?
#
loop_
_entity_poly.entity_id
_entity_poly.type
_entity_poly.pdbx_seq_one_letter_code
_entity_poly.pdbx_strand_id
1 'polypeptide(L)'
;MKKLGLLMMLLLLSRIALFCQAQTAGIEEKEVLRNEDVIFHQIDEHTWFGTGHLMANESLYLVEGETKAILIDAGTKIKDLDKLVASITDKPVTLVATHVHPDHTGSAIDYFPEIYINPADTIGIPEFMPNYKGKVCFLTDLSLIHI
;
A
#
# COMPACT_ATOMS: atom_id res chain seq x y z
N MET A 1 -26.10 45.41 19.96
CA MET A 1 -25.05 44.43 20.36
C MET A 1 -25.37 42.99 19.92
N LYS A 2 -26.59 42.43 20.11
CA LYS A 2 -26.91 41.04 19.75
C LYS A 2 -26.78 40.71 18.25
N LYS A 3 -27.06 41.65 17.33
CA LYS A 3 -26.96 41.42 15.85
C LYS A 3 -25.51 41.34 15.37
N LEU A 4 -24.56 42.04 16.00
CA LEU A 4 -23.12 42.01 15.65
C LEU A 4 -22.49 40.68 16.06
N GLY A 5 -22.85 40.14 17.23
CA GLY A 5 -22.37 38.83 17.69
C GLY A 5 -22.84 37.68 16.80
N LEU A 6 -24.10 37.72 16.32
CA LEU A 6 -24.63 36.73 15.42
C LEU A 6 -23.93 36.76 14.05
N LEU A 7 -23.62 37.95 13.52
CA LEU A 7 -22.90 38.11 12.26
C LEU A 7 -21.46 37.57 12.35
N MET A 8 -20.77 37.88 13.45
CA MET A 8 -19.42 37.34 13.69
C MET A 8 -19.41 35.80 13.84
N MET A 9 -20.41 35.25 14.52
CA MET A 9 -20.54 33.79 14.65
C MET A 9 -20.81 33.10 13.31
N LEU A 10 -21.65 33.67 12.45
CA LEU A 10 -21.92 33.18 11.10
C LEU A 10 -20.66 33.23 10.21
N LEU A 11 -19.86 34.29 10.30
CA LEU A 11 -18.59 34.42 9.57
C LEU A 11 -17.55 33.42 10.06
N LEU A 12 -17.52 33.12 11.36
CA LEU A 12 -16.62 32.11 11.93
C LEU A 12 -17.00 30.69 11.47
N LEU A 13 -18.28 30.37 11.51
CA LEU A 13 -18.82 29.07 11.05
C LEU A 13 -18.57 28.87 9.55
N SER A 14 -18.72 29.91 8.72
CA SER A 14 -18.42 29.82 7.29
C SER A 14 -16.94 29.58 7.01
N ARG A 15 -16.02 30.15 7.80
CA ARG A 15 -14.58 29.90 7.67
C ARG A 15 -14.19 28.51 8.15
N ILE A 16 -14.83 27.98 9.19
CA ILE A 16 -14.60 26.60 9.65
C ILE A 16 -15.10 25.61 8.60
N ALA A 17 -16.28 25.86 8.00
CA ALA A 17 -16.81 25.01 6.93
C ALA A 17 -15.91 25.02 5.68
N LEU A 18 -15.39 26.19 5.26
CA LEU A 18 -14.44 26.29 4.16
C LEU A 18 -13.10 25.60 4.47
N PHE A 19 -12.62 25.67 5.70
CA PHE A 19 -11.39 25.01 6.14
C PHE A 19 -11.59 23.48 6.15
N CYS A 20 -12.73 22.96 6.64
CA CYS A 20 -13.08 21.55 6.55
C CYS A 20 -13.18 21.06 5.10
N GLN A 21 -13.78 21.85 4.20
CA GLN A 21 -13.86 21.50 2.78
C GLN A 21 -12.49 21.50 2.08
N ALA A 22 -11.57 22.40 2.49
CA ALA A 22 -10.20 22.38 1.94
C ALA A 22 -9.39 21.17 2.40
N GLN A 23 -9.69 20.59 3.55
CA GLN A 23 -9.02 19.36 4.05
C GLN A 23 -9.61 18.08 3.45
N THR A 24 -10.81 18.14 2.87
CA THR A 24 -11.44 17.04 2.13
C THR A 24 -11.29 17.19 0.61
N ALA A 25 -10.42 18.08 0.12
CA ALA A 25 -9.90 17.99 -1.24
C ALA A 25 -9.17 16.65 -1.32
N GLY A 26 -9.91 15.61 -1.74
CA GLY A 26 -9.45 14.24 -1.76
C GLY A 26 -8.17 14.16 -2.57
N ILE A 27 -7.26 13.31 -2.14
CA ILE A 27 -6.18 12.82 -2.99
C ILE A 27 -6.88 12.37 -4.27
N GLU A 28 -6.56 12.98 -5.40
CA GLU A 28 -7.13 12.63 -6.70
C GLU A 28 -6.45 11.33 -7.14
N GLU A 29 -7.05 10.21 -6.71
CA GLU A 29 -6.57 8.87 -7.02
C GLU A 29 -6.66 8.64 -8.52
N LYS A 30 -5.53 8.45 -9.18
CA LYS A 30 -5.47 8.16 -10.60
C LYS A 30 -5.25 6.67 -10.82
N GLU A 31 -6.20 6.00 -11.45
CA GLU A 31 -5.99 4.63 -11.93
C GLU A 31 -4.85 4.62 -12.96
N VAL A 32 -3.82 3.80 -12.71
CA VAL A 32 -2.63 3.69 -13.57
C VAL A 32 -2.49 2.32 -14.21
N LEU A 33 -3.07 1.28 -13.62
CA LEU A 33 -3.04 -0.08 -14.12
C LEU A 33 -4.29 -0.84 -13.66
N ARG A 34 -4.83 -1.69 -14.55
CA ARG A 34 -5.96 -2.58 -14.24
C ARG A 34 -5.78 -3.91 -14.96
N ASN A 35 -6.02 -4.99 -14.23
CA ASN A 35 -6.24 -6.31 -14.81
C ASN A 35 -7.43 -7.01 -14.13
N GLU A 36 -7.58 -8.32 -14.33
CA GLU A 36 -8.68 -9.11 -13.73
C GLU A 36 -8.53 -9.32 -12.21
N ASP A 37 -7.29 -9.23 -11.67
CA ASP A 37 -6.99 -9.50 -10.26
C ASP A 37 -6.91 -8.22 -9.41
N VAL A 38 -6.34 -7.13 -9.95
CA VAL A 38 -6.02 -5.92 -9.18
C VAL A 38 -6.14 -4.64 -10.00
N ILE A 39 -6.44 -3.54 -9.33
CA ILE A 39 -6.42 -2.19 -9.87
C ILE A 39 -5.41 -1.39 -9.06
N PHE A 40 -4.39 -0.81 -9.72
CA PHE A 40 -3.45 0.10 -9.10
C PHE A 40 -3.85 1.55 -9.33
N HIS A 41 -3.88 2.30 -8.23
CA HIS A 41 -4.12 3.74 -8.20
C HIS A 41 -2.89 4.46 -7.69
N GLN A 42 -2.53 5.55 -8.32
CA GLN A 42 -1.50 6.46 -7.85
C GLN A 42 -2.08 7.40 -6.79
N ILE A 43 -1.45 7.49 -5.62
CA ILE A 43 -1.82 8.36 -4.51
C ILE A 43 -1.03 9.67 -4.61
N ASP A 44 0.28 9.56 -4.85
CA ASP A 44 1.19 10.69 -5.04
C ASP A 44 2.29 10.31 -6.05
N GLU A 45 3.31 11.15 -6.19
CA GLU A 45 4.38 10.97 -7.17
C GLU A 45 5.14 9.64 -7.00
N HIS A 46 5.18 9.10 -5.78
CA HIS A 46 6.01 7.95 -5.41
C HIS A 46 5.23 6.80 -4.76
N THR A 47 3.91 6.90 -4.67
CA THR A 47 3.10 5.94 -3.93
C THR A 47 1.89 5.48 -4.73
N TRP A 48 1.70 4.17 -4.80
CA TRP A 48 0.54 3.53 -5.42
C TRP A 48 -0.08 2.52 -4.45
N PHE A 49 -1.38 2.32 -4.56
CA PHE A 49 -2.06 1.22 -3.89
C PHE A 49 -2.80 0.35 -4.89
N GLY A 50 -2.75 -0.95 -4.65
CA GLY A 50 -3.47 -1.96 -5.41
C GLY A 50 -4.65 -2.49 -4.61
N THR A 51 -5.82 -2.54 -5.22
CA THR A 51 -7.09 -3.01 -4.65
C THR A 51 -8.02 -3.52 -5.73
N GLY A 52 -9.29 -3.78 -5.42
CA GLY A 52 -10.34 -4.06 -6.39
C GLY A 52 -10.84 -5.50 -6.35
N HIS A 53 -10.30 -6.39 -7.15
CA HIS A 53 -10.81 -7.75 -7.30
C HIS A 53 -10.19 -8.78 -6.34
N LEU A 54 -9.54 -8.31 -5.28
CA LEU A 54 -8.86 -9.14 -4.32
C LEU A 54 -9.84 -9.91 -3.43
N MET A 55 -9.53 -11.15 -3.09
CA MET A 55 -10.48 -12.10 -2.48
C MET A 55 -10.91 -11.70 -1.08
N ALA A 56 -10.01 -11.13 -0.28
CA ALA A 56 -10.25 -10.70 1.09
C ALA A 56 -10.47 -9.18 1.21
N ASN A 57 -10.60 -8.47 0.06
CA ASN A 57 -10.68 -7.01 -0.01
C ASN A 57 -9.44 -6.34 0.61
N GLU A 58 -8.31 -7.04 0.53
CA GLU A 58 -7.01 -6.55 0.96
C GLU A 58 -6.50 -5.44 0.04
N SER A 59 -5.49 -4.72 0.50
CA SER A 59 -4.77 -3.72 -0.28
C SER A 59 -3.28 -3.97 -0.19
N LEU A 60 -2.56 -3.68 -1.28
CA LEU A 60 -1.11 -3.67 -1.32
C LEU A 60 -0.60 -2.28 -1.70
N TYR A 61 0.62 -1.95 -1.27
CA TYR A 61 1.18 -0.63 -1.53
C TYR A 61 2.54 -0.76 -2.21
N LEU A 62 2.74 0.01 -3.27
CA LEU A 62 4.04 0.21 -3.89
C LEU A 62 4.53 1.60 -3.52
N VAL A 63 5.72 1.66 -2.91
CA VAL A 63 6.36 2.92 -2.51
C VAL A 63 7.73 3.00 -3.16
N GLU A 64 7.95 4.05 -3.93
CA GLU A 64 9.18 4.28 -4.68
C GLU A 64 10.08 5.27 -3.95
N GLY A 65 11.32 4.86 -3.70
CA GLY A 65 12.38 5.72 -3.19
C GLY A 65 13.35 6.18 -4.30
N GLU A 66 14.49 6.71 -3.92
CA GLU A 66 15.48 7.22 -4.88
C GLU A 66 16.09 6.10 -5.74
N THR A 67 16.42 4.96 -5.16
CA THR A 67 17.18 3.89 -5.82
C THR A 67 16.46 2.55 -5.92
N LYS A 68 15.39 2.35 -5.16
CA LYS A 68 14.60 1.10 -5.10
C LYS A 68 13.16 1.40 -4.73
N ALA A 69 12.29 0.43 -4.91
CA ALA A 69 10.91 0.47 -4.45
C ALA A 69 10.62 -0.66 -3.45
N ILE A 70 9.61 -0.49 -2.63
CA ILE A 70 9.07 -1.51 -1.74
C ILE A 70 7.65 -1.82 -2.17
N LEU A 71 7.36 -3.10 -2.36
CA LEU A 71 6.00 -3.61 -2.43
C LEU A 71 5.62 -4.15 -1.06
N ILE A 72 4.59 -3.59 -0.46
CA ILE A 72 4.05 -3.99 0.84
C ILE A 72 2.83 -4.87 0.58
N ASP A 73 2.93 -6.12 1.00
CA ASP A 73 1.98 -7.20 0.77
C ASP A 73 1.85 -7.62 -0.71
N ALA A 74 1.38 -8.84 -0.94
CA ALA A 74 1.26 -9.44 -2.27
C ALA A 74 -0.18 -9.86 -2.61
N GLY A 75 -1.13 -9.65 -1.69
CA GLY A 75 -2.49 -10.10 -1.85
C GLY A 75 -2.65 -11.63 -1.83
N THR A 76 -3.88 -12.10 -1.94
CA THR A 76 -4.19 -13.54 -1.90
C THR A 76 -3.69 -14.25 -3.17
N LYS A 77 -3.99 -13.67 -4.34
CA LYS A 77 -3.66 -14.26 -5.64
C LYS A 77 -3.70 -13.20 -6.73
N ILE A 78 -2.54 -12.78 -7.18
CA ILE A 78 -2.40 -11.83 -8.28
C ILE A 78 -1.41 -12.43 -9.28
N LYS A 79 -1.88 -12.69 -10.50
CA LYS A 79 -1.05 -13.27 -11.53
C LYS A 79 0.00 -12.28 -12.03
N ASP A 80 1.25 -12.74 -12.17
CA ASP A 80 2.37 -11.95 -12.69
C ASP A 80 2.58 -10.61 -11.95
N LEU A 81 2.40 -10.60 -10.62
CA LEU A 81 2.49 -9.39 -9.80
C LEU A 81 3.82 -8.65 -9.97
N ASP A 82 4.93 -9.38 -10.11
CA ASP A 82 6.26 -8.82 -10.40
C ASP A 82 6.29 -7.98 -11.68
N LYS A 83 5.65 -8.48 -12.76
CA LYS A 83 5.56 -7.77 -14.05
C LYS A 83 4.61 -6.57 -13.99
N LEU A 84 3.51 -6.72 -13.24
CA LEU A 84 2.57 -5.61 -13.02
C LEU A 84 3.28 -4.46 -12.30
N VAL A 85 3.99 -4.75 -11.24
CA VAL A 85 4.76 -3.76 -10.49
C VAL A 85 5.89 -3.16 -11.34
N ALA A 86 6.60 -3.98 -12.13
CA ALA A 86 7.63 -3.50 -13.06
C ALA A 86 7.09 -2.63 -14.20
N SER A 87 5.78 -2.63 -14.45
CA SER A 87 5.16 -1.69 -15.40
C SER A 87 4.84 -0.33 -14.77
N ILE A 88 4.88 -0.22 -13.44
CA ILE A 88 4.64 1.02 -12.69
C ILE A 88 5.95 1.72 -12.34
N THR A 89 6.98 0.96 -11.92
CA THR A 89 8.31 1.49 -11.56
C THR A 89 9.40 0.71 -12.28
N ASP A 90 10.46 1.38 -12.70
CA ASP A 90 11.67 0.78 -13.28
C ASP A 90 12.72 0.42 -12.23
N LYS A 91 12.47 0.71 -10.96
CA LYS A 91 13.38 0.46 -9.85
C LYS A 91 13.31 -0.99 -9.36
N PRO A 92 14.42 -1.53 -8.81
CA PRO A 92 14.41 -2.82 -8.15
C PRO A 92 13.39 -2.84 -7.00
N VAL A 93 12.53 -3.85 -6.97
CA VAL A 93 11.44 -3.97 -5.99
C VAL A 93 11.80 -4.98 -4.92
N THR A 94 11.63 -4.59 -3.65
CA THR A 94 11.74 -5.44 -2.48
C THR A 94 10.35 -5.74 -1.95
N LEU A 95 9.99 -7.02 -1.79
CA LEU A 95 8.71 -7.43 -1.20
C LEU A 95 8.83 -7.47 0.34
N VAL A 96 7.89 -6.81 0.99
CA VAL A 96 7.75 -6.79 2.46
C VAL A 96 6.33 -7.21 2.80
N ALA A 97 6.13 -8.15 3.72
CA ALA A 97 4.82 -8.46 4.24
C ALA A 97 4.59 -7.77 5.59
N THR A 98 3.40 -7.18 5.75
CA THR A 98 2.95 -6.63 7.05
C THR A 98 2.82 -7.73 8.07
N HIS A 99 2.31 -8.90 7.66
CA HIS A 99 2.26 -10.13 8.44
C HIS A 99 2.05 -11.35 7.54
N VAL A 100 2.24 -12.55 8.09
CA VAL A 100 2.18 -13.80 7.33
C VAL A 100 0.77 -14.42 7.43
N HIS A 101 -0.15 -13.92 6.56
CA HIS A 101 -1.47 -14.52 6.31
C HIS A 101 -1.74 -14.61 4.81
N PRO A 102 -2.66 -15.49 4.35
CA PRO A 102 -2.85 -15.76 2.91
C PRO A 102 -3.25 -14.55 2.07
N ASP A 103 -3.91 -13.56 2.64
CA ASP A 103 -4.32 -12.31 1.99
C ASP A 103 -3.18 -11.27 1.90
N HIS A 104 -2.04 -11.54 2.54
CA HIS A 104 -0.82 -10.72 2.49
C HIS A 104 0.36 -11.44 1.86
N THR A 105 0.46 -12.76 2.10
CA THR A 105 1.54 -13.63 1.59
C THR A 105 0.99 -14.77 0.72
N GLY A 106 -0.01 -14.48 -0.09
CA GLY A 106 -0.62 -15.45 -0.99
C GLY A 106 0.30 -15.88 -2.14
N SER A 107 -0.24 -16.57 -3.12
CA SER A 107 0.58 -17.20 -4.18
C SER A 107 1.43 -16.24 -5.01
N ALA A 108 1.16 -14.94 -4.97
CA ALA A 108 1.95 -13.96 -5.72
C ALA A 108 3.35 -13.71 -5.13
N ILE A 109 3.64 -14.13 -3.90
CA ILE A 109 5.01 -14.07 -3.36
C ILE A 109 5.99 -14.93 -4.16
N ASP A 110 5.52 -15.97 -4.83
CA ASP A 110 6.35 -16.87 -5.65
C ASP A 110 7.02 -16.19 -6.85
N TYR A 111 6.55 -15.00 -7.25
CA TYR A 111 7.19 -14.18 -8.27
C TYR A 111 8.41 -13.41 -7.76
N PHE A 112 8.64 -13.36 -6.43
CA PHE A 112 9.72 -12.61 -5.82
C PHE A 112 10.79 -13.55 -5.26
N PRO A 113 12.10 -13.28 -5.49
CA PRO A 113 13.19 -14.14 -5.03
C PRO A 113 13.42 -14.07 -3.51
N GLU A 114 12.92 -13.02 -2.87
CA GLU A 114 13.01 -12.84 -1.42
C GLU A 114 11.82 -12.05 -0.89
N ILE A 115 11.48 -12.29 0.37
CA ILE A 115 10.44 -11.58 1.11
C ILE A 115 10.98 -11.20 2.49
N TYR A 116 10.66 -9.98 2.93
CA TYR A 116 10.98 -9.49 4.27
C TYR A 116 9.74 -9.56 5.16
N ILE A 117 9.88 -10.17 6.34
CA ILE A 117 8.81 -10.33 7.33
C ILE A 117 9.28 -9.92 8.73
N ASN A 118 8.34 -9.66 9.63
CA ASN A 118 8.65 -9.50 11.04
C ASN A 118 9.11 -10.86 11.62
N PRO A 119 10.19 -10.92 12.42
CA PRO A 119 10.63 -12.17 13.06
C PRO A 119 9.54 -12.87 13.90
N ALA A 120 8.60 -12.12 14.48
CA ALA A 120 7.48 -12.68 15.25
C ALA A 120 6.52 -13.51 14.38
N ASP A 121 6.46 -13.26 13.07
CA ASP A 121 5.56 -13.95 12.14
C ASP A 121 6.11 -15.28 11.62
N THR A 122 7.32 -15.67 12.03
CA THR A 122 7.94 -16.96 11.62
C THR A 122 7.07 -18.17 11.96
N ILE A 123 6.25 -18.07 12.99
CA ILE A 123 5.31 -19.13 13.39
C ILE A 123 4.27 -19.43 12.30
N GLY A 124 3.89 -18.45 11.48
CA GLY A 124 2.93 -18.59 10.40
C GLY A 124 3.52 -19.18 9.11
N ILE A 125 4.84 -19.18 8.92
CA ILE A 125 5.48 -19.64 7.68
C ILE A 125 5.09 -21.08 7.30
N PRO A 126 5.13 -22.08 8.22
CA PRO A 126 4.80 -23.46 7.85
C PRO A 126 3.35 -23.65 7.41
N GLU A 127 2.44 -22.79 7.88
CA GLU A 127 1.01 -22.86 7.57
C GLU A 127 0.66 -22.06 6.31
N PHE A 128 1.17 -20.83 6.17
CA PHE A 128 0.72 -19.88 5.14
C PHE A 128 1.68 -19.73 3.99
N MET A 129 2.95 -20.15 4.13
CA MET A 129 3.98 -20.09 3.09
C MET A 129 4.69 -21.43 2.86
N PRO A 130 4.01 -22.61 2.95
CA PRO A 130 4.70 -23.93 2.99
C PRO A 130 5.48 -24.25 1.71
N ASN A 131 5.15 -23.63 0.60
CA ASN A 131 5.73 -23.92 -0.72
C ASN A 131 6.64 -22.80 -1.23
N TYR A 132 6.77 -21.69 -0.52
CA TYR A 132 7.63 -20.59 -0.94
C TYR A 132 9.08 -21.05 -1.08
N LYS A 133 9.69 -20.82 -2.23
CA LYS A 133 11.07 -21.24 -2.56
C LYS A 133 12.07 -20.10 -2.49
N GLY A 134 11.59 -18.87 -2.37
CA GLY A 134 12.45 -17.71 -2.20
C GLY A 134 13.06 -17.64 -0.81
N LYS A 135 13.87 -16.64 -0.61
CA LYS A 135 14.54 -16.39 0.67
C LYS A 135 13.62 -15.59 1.60
N VAL A 136 13.43 -16.07 2.82
CA VAL A 136 12.79 -15.30 3.90
C VAL A 136 13.85 -14.49 4.62
N CYS A 137 13.68 -13.18 4.64
CA CYS A 137 14.53 -12.22 5.34
C CYS A 137 13.75 -11.61 6.52
N PHE A 138 14.46 -11.15 7.54
CA PHE A 138 13.83 -10.59 8.73
C PHE A 138 14.07 -9.09 8.84
N LEU A 139 13.02 -8.37 9.18
CA LEU A 139 13.05 -6.96 9.55
C LEU A 139 13.61 -6.85 10.98
N THR A 140 14.92 -6.60 11.12
CA THR A 140 15.58 -6.53 12.44
C THR A 140 15.69 -5.11 12.98
N ASP A 141 15.56 -4.09 12.11
CA ASP A 141 15.47 -2.69 12.47
C ASP A 141 14.78 -1.88 11.35
N LEU A 142 14.68 -0.57 11.55
CA LEU A 142 14.09 0.36 10.57
C LEU A 142 14.99 0.63 9.35
N SER A 143 16.03 -0.15 9.11
CA SER A 143 17.03 0.06 8.05
C SER A 143 16.47 -0.07 6.63
N LEU A 144 15.28 -0.67 6.47
CA LEU A 144 14.56 -0.70 5.19
C LEU A 144 13.87 0.63 4.84
N ILE A 145 13.78 1.57 5.79
CA ILE A 145 13.12 2.87 5.59
C ILE A 145 14.01 3.85 4.81
N HIS A 146 15.31 3.57 4.67
CA HIS A 146 16.19 4.32 3.75
C HIS A 146 16.01 3.81 2.31
N ILE A 147 14.85 4.16 1.77
CA ILE A 147 14.52 3.92 0.37
C ILE A 147 15.05 5.07 -0.49
#